data_65131e74c0545edb0b8db3bfb785764b
#
_entry.id   65131e74c0545edb0b8db3bfb785764b
#
_cell.length_a   1.000
_cell.length_b   1.000
_cell.length_c   1.000
_cell.angle_alpha   90.00
_cell.angle_beta   90.00
_cell.angle_gamma   90.00
#
_symmetry.space_group_name_H-M   'P 1'
#
loop_
_entity.id
_entity.type
_entity.pdbx_description
1 polymer ?
#
loop_
_entity_poly.entity_id
_entity_poly.type
_entity_poly.pdbx_seq_one_letter_code
_entity_poly.pdbx_strand_id
1 'polypeptide(L)'
;IFPIDPLNVTNKPKSPFTKFLLRLKIYAHTNDFEPIIKKEQLFLVKNQKELDSRVPVKKLGYILSLIRKTEGIEGDIIELGGAQGGTTIMMARFLKQINSKRKIYAYDTFEGFPYEDKFSTKSQTFKGTIGGGGTDDLPESLESVQTKIKKFNVDDKIILVKGLFEDTLPSKSTPKEFSFIFSDSGVYDATKFSLEFVWEKLSKNGIILFDQYGGGTSDAIKGGIGETKAVDDFCVKEKLKLQLNPEPMLIKDANNVKSNEEEEKEMP
;
A
#
# COMPACT_ATOMS: atom_id res chain seq x y z
N ILE A 1 -15.69 1.20 -26.98
CA ILE A 1 -15.14 2.49 -26.51
C ILE A 1 -14.88 2.29 -25.03
N PHE A 2 -13.65 1.90 -24.67
CA PHE A 2 -13.23 1.76 -23.27
C PHE A 2 -13.00 3.16 -22.70
N PRO A 3 -13.50 3.50 -21.51
CA PRO A 3 -13.23 4.79 -20.92
C PRO A 3 -11.73 4.84 -20.55
N ILE A 4 -11.02 5.78 -21.16
CA ILE A 4 -9.66 6.15 -20.74
C ILE A 4 -9.74 6.52 -19.26
N ASP A 5 -8.93 5.87 -18.43
CA ASP A 5 -8.79 6.23 -17.01
C ASP A 5 -8.36 7.70 -16.93
N PRO A 6 -9.23 8.61 -16.46
CA PRO A 6 -8.92 10.03 -16.45
C PRO A 6 -7.91 10.44 -15.37
N LEU A 7 -7.45 9.47 -14.58
CA LEU A 7 -6.52 9.67 -13.47
C LEU A 7 -5.07 9.28 -13.79
N ASN A 8 -4.83 8.74 -15.00
CA ASN A 8 -3.47 8.53 -15.48
C ASN A 8 -2.89 9.88 -15.96
N VAL A 9 -2.41 10.67 -15.03
CA VAL A 9 -1.96 12.08 -15.21
C VAL A 9 -0.52 12.14 -15.73
N THR A 10 -0.15 11.31 -16.69
CA THR A 10 1.14 11.47 -17.38
C THR A 10 1.10 12.62 -18.40
N ASN A 11 -0.09 13.11 -18.77
CA ASN A 11 -0.26 14.29 -19.61
C ASN A 11 -0.65 15.51 -18.78
N LYS A 12 0.28 16.46 -18.58
CA LYS A 12 0.01 17.77 -17.99
C LYS A 12 -1.21 18.40 -18.67
N PRO A 13 -2.24 18.80 -17.94
CA PRO A 13 -3.35 19.53 -18.52
C PRO A 13 -2.84 20.83 -19.12
N LYS A 14 -2.90 20.96 -20.46
CA LYS A 14 -2.34 22.09 -21.22
C LYS A 14 -3.16 23.38 -21.09
N SER A 15 -4.39 23.31 -20.54
CA SER A 15 -5.26 24.48 -20.40
C SER A 15 -5.94 24.61 -19.04
N PRO A 16 -6.35 25.83 -18.62
CA PRO A 16 -7.14 26.03 -17.41
C PRO A 16 -8.45 25.25 -17.40
N PHE A 17 -9.08 25.08 -18.56
CA PHE A 17 -10.32 24.31 -18.74
C PHE A 17 -10.09 22.82 -18.49
N THR A 18 -9.00 22.24 -18.98
CA THR A 18 -8.64 20.84 -18.71
C THR A 18 -8.36 20.61 -17.21
N LYS A 19 -7.72 21.59 -16.54
CA LYS A 19 -7.51 21.56 -15.08
C LYS A 19 -8.85 21.63 -14.33
N PHE A 20 -9.78 22.42 -14.80
CA PHE A 20 -11.14 22.52 -14.22
C PHE A 20 -11.92 21.23 -14.39
N LEU A 21 -11.92 20.64 -15.60
CA LEU A 21 -12.57 19.34 -15.86
C LEU A 21 -11.95 18.22 -15.04
N LEU A 22 -10.61 18.21 -14.87
CA LEU A 22 -9.94 17.24 -14.00
C LEU A 22 -10.38 17.40 -12.55
N ARG A 23 -10.49 18.64 -12.06
CA ARG A 23 -11.01 18.91 -10.70
C ARG A 23 -12.45 18.44 -10.54
N LEU A 24 -13.33 18.67 -11.51
CA LEU A 24 -14.71 18.19 -11.50
C LEU A 24 -14.79 16.66 -11.50
N LYS A 25 -13.97 15.98 -12.31
CA LYS A 25 -13.90 14.52 -12.32
C LYS A 25 -13.41 13.96 -10.98
N ILE A 26 -12.35 14.55 -10.42
CA ILE A 26 -11.84 14.18 -9.10
C ILE A 26 -12.94 14.39 -8.06
N TYR A 27 -13.62 15.53 -8.07
CA TYR A 27 -14.72 15.81 -7.14
C TYR A 27 -15.86 14.80 -7.26
N ALA A 28 -16.24 14.43 -8.48
CA ALA A 28 -17.26 13.41 -8.71
C ALA A 28 -16.86 12.02 -8.17
N HIS A 29 -15.59 11.64 -8.32
CA HIS A 29 -15.06 10.36 -7.80
C HIS A 29 -14.77 10.35 -6.30
N THR A 30 -14.73 11.52 -5.64
CA THR A 30 -14.43 11.64 -4.20
C THR A 30 -15.70 11.92 -3.37
N ASN A 31 -16.89 11.91 -3.97
CA ASN A 31 -18.11 12.25 -3.27
C ASN A 31 -18.46 11.34 -2.08
N ASP A 32 -17.97 10.11 -2.10
CA ASP A 32 -18.24 9.11 -1.04
C ASP A 32 -17.31 9.22 0.18
N PHE A 33 -16.32 10.13 0.15
CA PHE A 33 -15.34 10.26 1.22
C PHE A 33 -15.61 11.47 2.12
N GLU A 34 -15.17 11.37 3.39
CA GLU A 34 -15.20 12.47 4.35
C GLU A 34 -14.48 13.73 3.82
N PRO A 35 -14.90 14.95 4.23
CA PRO A 35 -14.27 16.19 3.76
C PRO A 35 -12.76 16.27 4.00
N ILE A 36 -12.27 15.71 5.09
CA ILE A 36 -10.84 15.67 5.42
C ILE A 36 -10.06 14.79 4.43
N ILE A 37 -10.63 13.66 4.01
CA ILE A 37 -10.03 12.76 3.01
C ILE A 37 -10.01 13.43 1.63
N LYS A 38 -11.11 14.07 1.24
CA LYS A 38 -11.18 14.86 -0.01
C LYS A 38 -10.11 15.94 -0.07
N LYS A 39 -9.85 16.60 1.06
CA LYS A 39 -8.78 17.60 1.15
C LYS A 39 -7.41 17.00 0.85
N GLU A 40 -7.12 15.80 1.36
CA GLU A 40 -5.86 15.10 1.07
C GLU A 40 -5.78 14.59 -0.37
N GLN A 41 -6.87 14.11 -0.94
CA GLN A 41 -6.93 13.75 -2.35
C GLN A 41 -6.64 14.95 -3.26
N LEU A 42 -7.19 16.12 -2.95
CA LEU A 42 -6.89 17.37 -3.66
C LEU A 42 -5.43 17.82 -3.45
N PHE A 43 -4.87 17.59 -2.27
CA PHE A 43 -3.46 17.87 -1.99
C PHE A 43 -2.56 16.98 -2.84
N LEU A 44 -2.82 15.67 -2.93
CA LEU A 44 -2.09 14.76 -3.82
C LEU A 44 -2.09 15.27 -5.26
N VAL A 45 -3.26 15.60 -5.81
CA VAL A 45 -3.38 16.09 -7.20
C VAL A 45 -2.55 17.35 -7.44
N LYS A 46 -2.55 18.28 -6.47
CA LYS A 46 -1.77 19.53 -6.60
C LYS A 46 -0.27 19.32 -6.55
N ASN A 47 0.18 18.33 -5.81
CA ASN A 47 1.58 18.06 -5.53
C ASN A 47 2.10 16.76 -6.17
N GLN A 48 1.34 16.17 -7.11
CA GLN A 48 1.64 14.87 -7.72
C GLN A 48 3.07 14.75 -8.23
N LYS A 49 3.57 15.79 -8.90
CA LYS A 49 4.94 15.80 -9.46
C LYS A 49 6.01 15.66 -8.37
N GLU A 50 5.74 16.17 -7.19
CA GLU A 50 6.70 16.24 -6.09
C GLU A 50 6.57 15.04 -5.15
N LEU A 51 5.33 14.62 -4.89
CA LEU A 51 5.04 13.44 -4.09
C LEU A 51 5.43 12.15 -4.81
N ASP A 52 5.22 12.13 -6.12
CA ASP A 52 5.42 10.95 -6.97
C ASP A 52 4.72 9.70 -6.42
N SER A 53 3.52 9.88 -5.87
CA SER A 53 2.69 8.75 -5.47
C SER A 53 2.09 8.10 -6.71
N ARG A 54 2.23 6.79 -6.82
CA ARG A 54 1.68 5.99 -7.93
C ARG A 54 0.27 5.49 -7.62
N VAL A 55 -0.17 5.62 -6.38
CA VAL A 55 -1.52 5.24 -5.97
C VAL A 55 -2.56 6.18 -6.58
N PRO A 56 -3.59 5.67 -7.25
CA PRO A 56 -4.68 6.48 -7.79
C PRO A 56 -5.40 7.28 -6.69
N VAL A 57 -5.87 8.48 -7.03
CA VAL A 57 -6.53 9.39 -6.07
C VAL A 57 -7.72 8.74 -5.35
N LYS A 58 -8.51 7.92 -6.06
CA LYS A 58 -9.63 7.18 -5.47
C LYS A 58 -9.13 6.14 -4.46
N LYS A 59 -8.10 5.37 -4.80
CA LYS A 59 -7.50 4.37 -3.91
C LYS A 59 -6.88 5.01 -2.68
N LEU A 60 -6.21 6.19 -2.83
CA LEU A 60 -5.78 6.96 -1.66
C LEU A 60 -6.96 7.26 -0.73
N GLY A 61 -8.12 7.62 -1.26
CA GLY A 61 -9.33 7.82 -0.46
C GLY A 61 -9.71 6.59 0.36
N TYR A 62 -9.64 5.40 -0.22
CA TYR A 62 -9.89 4.15 0.50
C TYR A 62 -8.82 3.86 1.56
N ILE A 63 -7.53 4.04 1.23
CA ILE A 63 -6.43 3.90 2.21
C ILE A 63 -6.70 4.77 3.43
N LEU A 64 -6.98 6.07 3.23
CA LEU A 64 -7.22 7.01 4.32
C LEU A 64 -8.50 6.69 5.10
N SER A 65 -9.55 6.20 4.44
CA SER A 65 -10.78 5.74 5.08
C SER A 65 -10.55 4.53 5.98
N LEU A 66 -9.72 3.58 5.54
CA LEU A 66 -9.36 2.40 6.34
C LEU A 66 -8.46 2.77 7.52
N ILE A 67 -7.52 3.69 7.33
CA ILE A 67 -6.73 4.28 8.43
C ILE A 67 -7.66 4.93 9.46
N ARG A 68 -8.70 5.67 9.01
CA ARG A 68 -9.70 6.26 9.91
C ARG A 68 -10.49 5.20 10.65
N LYS A 69 -10.94 4.14 9.95
CA LYS A 69 -11.70 3.03 10.52
C LYS A 69 -10.91 2.28 11.61
N THR A 70 -9.59 2.18 11.46
CA THR A 70 -8.71 1.48 12.40
C THR A 70 -8.12 2.40 13.47
N GLU A 71 -8.54 3.67 13.62
CA GLU A 71 -7.95 4.62 14.57
C GLU A 71 -8.08 4.19 16.03
N GLY A 72 -9.14 3.46 16.39
CA GLY A 72 -9.34 2.95 17.75
C GLY A 72 -8.72 1.57 18.01
N ILE A 73 -8.00 1.01 17.03
CA ILE A 73 -7.34 -0.30 17.14
C ILE A 73 -5.90 -0.08 17.56
N GLU A 74 -5.42 -0.87 18.52
CA GLU A 74 -4.02 -0.83 18.98
C GLU A 74 -3.05 -1.21 17.85
N GLY A 75 -1.88 -0.57 17.85
CA GLY A 75 -0.82 -0.82 16.88
C GLY A 75 -0.64 0.31 15.87
N ASP A 76 0.55 0.34 15.33
CA ASP A 76 0.98 1.30 14.32
C ASP A 76 0.54 0.89 12.90
N ILE A 77 0.96 1.67 11.92
CA ILE A 77 0.72 1.41 10.50
C ILE A 77 2.01 0.91 9.86
N ILE A 78 1.89 -0.07 8.97
CA ILE A 78 3.01 -0.52 8.14
C ILE A 78 2.68 -0.34 6.67
N GLU A 79 3.65 0.12 5.89
CA GLU A 79 3.65 0.10 4.43
C GLU A 79 4.77 -0.81 3.95
N LEU A 80 4.42 -1.81 3.17
CA LEU A 80 5.34 -2.77 2.55
C LEU A 80 5.52 -2.41 1.08
N GLY A 81 6.66 -1.80 0.74
CA GLY A 81 6.90 -1.21 -0.57
C GLY A 81 6.66 0.30 -0.57
N GLY A 82 7.46 1.05 0.18
CA GLY A 82 7.31 2.51 0.30
C GLY A 82 7.81 3.31 -0.92
N ALA A 83 8.62 2.68 -1.76
CA ALA A 83 9.16 3.24 -3.01
C ALA A 83 9.60 4.72 -2.86
N GLN A 84 8.98 5.64 -3.63
CA GLN A 84 9.28 7.08 -3.61
C GLN A 84 8.73 7.82 -2.38
N GLY A 85 8.04 7.14 -1.46
CA GLY A 85 7.49 7.71 -0.23
C GLY A 85 6.25 8.58 -0.42
N GLY A 86 5.70 8.67 -1.63
CA GLY A 86 4.56 9.54 -1.90
C GLY A 86 3.30 9.13 -1.12
N THR A 87 2.95 7.85 -1.12
CA THR A 87 1.80 7.31 -0.38
C THR A 87 2.05 7.37 1.11
N THR A 88 3.26 7.02 1.58
CA THR A 88 3.70 7.17 2.98
C THR A 88 3.45 8.59 3.50
N ILE A 89 3.88 9.61 2.71
CA ILE A 89 3.69 11.03 3.07
C ILE A 89 2.20 11.38 3.16
N MET A 90 1.38 10.90 2.23
CA MET A 90 -0.05 11.18 2.25
C MET A 90 -0.75 10.56 3.47
N MET A 91 -0.41 9.32 3.83
CA MET A 91 -0.89 8.67 5.05
C MET A 91 -0.44 9.44 6.30
N ALA A 92 0.82 9.84 6.37
CA ALA A 92 1.37 10.58 7.51
C ALA A 92 0.72 11.97 7.69
N ARG A 93 0.48 12.68 6.58
CA ARG A 93 -0.27 13.95 6.59
C ARG A 93 -1.67 13.76 7.15
N PHE A 94 -2.35 12.70 6.74
CA PHE A 94 -3.68 12.37 7.26
C PHE A 94 -3.64 12.08 8.77
N LEU A 95 -2.67 11.27 9.25
CA LEU A 95 -2.50 11.03 10.69
C LEU A 95 -2.32 12.34 11.48
N LYS A 96 -1.56 13.29 10.96
CA LYS A 96 -1.42 14.62 11.61
C LYS A 96 -2.75 15.37 11.65
N GLN A 97 -3.53 15.35 10.58
CA GLN A 97 -4.82 16.06 10.53
C GLN A 97 -5.87 15.47 11.47
N ILE A 98 -5.86 14.16 11.70
CA ILE A 98 -6.78 13.51 12.65
C ILE A 98 -6.21 13.45 14.07
N ASN A 99 -5.04 14.05 14.33
CA ASN A 99 -4.33 14.02 15.61
C ASN A 99 -4.04 12.60 16.12
N SER A 100 -3.84 11.65 15.19
CA SER A 100 -3.48 10.26 15.53
C SER A 100 -2.11 10.20 16.19
N LYS A 101 -1.96 9.34 17.20
CA LYS A 101 -0.68 9.06 17.84
C LYS A 101 0.15 8.03 17.09
N ARG A 102 -0.47 7.27 16.18
CA ARG A 102 0.18 6.22 15.40
C ARG A 102 1.30 6.76 14.53
N LYS A 103 2.24 5.89 14.22
CA LYS A 103 3.33 6.11 13.26
C LYS A 103 3.16 5.18 12.06
N ILE A 104 3.91 5.47 11.00
CA ILE A 104 3.99 4.64 9.81
C ILE A 104 5.40 4.10 9.71
N TYR A 105 5.53 2.80 9.66
CA TYR A 105 6.77 2.09 9.36
C TYR A 105 6.76 1.73 7.88
N ALA A 106 7.56 2.41 7.09
CA ALA A 106 7.68 2.18 5.66
C ALA A 106 8.91 1.34 5.36
N TYR A 107 8.66 0.10 4.93
CA TYR A 107 9.69 -0.89 4.59
C TYR A 107 9.91 -0.90 3.08
N ASP A 108 11.15 -0.71 2.67
CA ASP A 108 11.56 -0.78 1.26
C ASP A 108 13.06 -1.00 1.16
N THR A 109 13.55 -1.49 0.05
CA THR A 109 14.98 -1.54 -0.22
C THR A 109 15.56 -0.16 -0.50
N PHE A 110 14.77 0.76 -1.04
CA PHE A 110 15.19 2.06 -1.59
C PHE A 110 16.32 1.92 -2.63
N GLU A 111 16.37 0.75 -3.28
CA GLU A 111 17.36 0.37 -4.30
C GLU A 111 16.68 -0.37 -5.48
N GLY A 112 15.33 -0.34 -5.52
CA GLY A 112 14.53 -1.08 -6.50
C GLY A 112 14.29 -2.53 -6.09
N PHE A 113 13.86 -3.36 -7.03
CA PHE A 113 13.54 -4.76 -6.78
C PHE A 113 14.77 -5.64 -6.91
N PRO A 114 15.21 -6.33 -5.84
CA PRO A 114 16.30 -7.29 -5.89
C PRO A 114 15.84 -8.68 -6.33
N TYR A 115 14.53 -8.90 -6.46
CA TYR A 115 13.92 -10.21 -6.71
C TYR A 115 13.61 -10.43 -8.19
N GLU A 116 13.66 -11.71 -8.61
CA GLU A 116 13.02 -12.17 -9.83
C GLU A 116 11.60 -12.64 -9.49
N ASP A 117 10.59 -12.10 -10.16
CA ASP A 117 9.24 -12.60 -9.99
C ASP A 117 9.03 -13.85 -10.85
N LYS A 118 9.15 -15.03 -10.23
CA LYS A 118 8.99 -16.34 -10.89
C LYS A 118 7.60 -16.60 -11.44
N PHE A 119 6.61 -15.79 -11.08
CA PHE A 119 5.24 -15.86 -11.60
C PHE A 119 4.96 -14.85 -12.72
N SER A 120 5.90 -13.96 -13.01
CA SER A 120 5.79 -13.07 -14.15
C SER A 120 6.00 -13.86 -15.45
N THR A 121 5.08 -13.74 -16.40
CA THR A 121 5.11 -14.44 -17.70
C THR A 121 6.17 -13.93 -18.67
N LYS A 122 6.86 -12.86 -18.35
CA LYS A 122 8.04 -12.37 -19.07
C LYS A 122 9.16 -12.33 -18.05
N SER A 123 10.34 -12.83 -18.43
CA SER A 123 11.61 -12.69 -17.69
C SER A 123 11.98 -11.20 -17.52
N GLN A 124 11.12 -10.46 -16.86
CA GLN A 124 11.42 -9.13 -16.40
C GLN A 124 12.12 -9.33 -15.06
N THR A 125 13.42 -9.38 -15.13
CA THR A 125 14.24 -9.00 -14.01
C THR A 125 13.82 -7.59 -13.64
N PHE A 126 12.99 -7.44 -12.61
CA PHE A 126 12.71 -6.14 -11.99
C PHE A 126 13.96 -5.58 -11.29
N LYS A 127 15.08 -6.27 -11.42
CA LYS A 127 16.35 -5.91 -10.81
C LYS A 127 16.77 -4.52 -11.26
N GLY A 128 16.69 -3.56 -10.36
CA GLY A 128 17.05 -2.17 -10.61
C GLY A 128 15.95 -1.31 -11.23
N THR A 129 14.73 -1.81 -11.39
CA THR A 129 13.59 -1.00 -11.87
C THR A 129 12.60 -0.72 -10.75
N ILE A 130 11.97 0.43 -10.79
CA ILE A 130 10.85 0.77 -9.92
C ILE A 130 9.56 0.36 -10.64
N GLY A 131 8.82 -0.53 -10.00
CA GLY A 131 7.40 -0.78 -10.27
C GLY A 131 7.03 -0.96 -11.73
N GLY A 132 7.37 -2.09 -12.34
CA GLY A 132 6.59 -2.75 -13.40
C GLY A 132 6.37 -2.04 -14.73
N GLY A 133 6.93 -0.89 -14.95
CA GLY A 133 6.72 -0.14 -16.18
C GLY A 133 8.04 0.27 -16.82
N GLY A 134 8.79 -0.70 -17.34
CA GLY A 134 10.07 -0.48 -18.01
C GLY A 134 10.24 0.90 -18.61
N THR A 135 10.95 1.74 -17.96
CA THR A 135 11.65 2.92 -18.46
C THR A 135 12.45 3.54 -17.31
N ASP A 136 13.53 4.07 -17.55
CA ASP A 136 14.52 5.01 -17.00
C ASP A 136 14.32 5.63 -15.59
N ASP A 137 13.27 5.27 -14.84
CA ASP A 137 13.05 5.73 -13.47
C ASP A 137 13.98 4.97 -12.53
N LEU A 138 15.06 5.60 -12.13
CA LEU A 138 15.93 5.10 -11.06
C LEU A 138 15.16 5.07 -9.73
N PRO A 139 15.44 4.07 -8.86
CA PRO A 139 14.89 4.07 -7.51
C PRO A 139 15.29 5.35 -6.79
N GLU A 140 14.34 5.98 -6.09
CA GLU A 140 14.71 7.07 -5.20
C GLU A 140 15.55 6.53 -4.04
N SER A 141 16.66 7.18 -3.77
CA SER A 141 17.49 6.81 -2.64
C SER A 141 16.78 7.11 -1.32
N LEU A 142 17.16 6.42 -0.27
CA LEU A 142 16.65 6.67 1.09
C LEU A 142 16.78 8.16 1.46
N GLU A 143 17.88 8.81 1.10
CA GLU A 143 18.14 10.23 1.39
C GLU A 143 17.16 11.14 0.64
N SER A 144 16.82 10.81 -0.59
CA SER A 144 15.83 11.54 -1.37
C SER A 144 14.46 11.46 -0.70
N VAL A 145 14.03 10.26 -0.29
CA VAL A 145 12.76 10.06 0.43
C VAL A 145 12.76 10.80 1.76
N GLN A 146 13.87 10.74 2.54
CA GLN A 146 13.99 11.48 3.81
C GLN A 146 13.88 13.00 3.61
N THR A 147 14.50 13.53 2.54
CA THR A 147 14.41 14.95 2.21
C THR A 147 12.98 15.35 1.87
N LYS A 148 12.28 14.52 1.09
CA LYS A 148 10.87 14.72 0.75
C LYS A 148 9.97 14.71 2.00
N ILE A 149 10.15 13.76 2.90
CA ILE A 149 9.42 13.64 4.18
C ILE A 149 9.57 14.90 5.03
N LYS A 150 10.79 15.41 5.19
CA LYS A 150 11.08 16.67 5.92
C LYS A 150 10.40 17.87 5.24
N LYS A 151 10.47 17.96 3.91
CA LYS A 151 9.83 19.02 3.14
C LYS A 151 8.32 19.09 3.37
N PHE A 152 7.65 17.95 3.49
CA PHE A 152 6.22 17.89 3.78
C PHE A 152 5.90 17.96 5.28
N ASN A 153 6.91 18.11 6.14
CA ASN A 153 6.77 18.24 7.61
C ASN A 153 5.98 17.09 8.24
N VAL A 154 6.37 15.85 7.90
CA VAL A 154 5.74 14.60 8.41
C VAL A 154 6.74 13.61 8.99
N ASP A 155 7.98 14.03 9.19
CA ASP A 155 9.08 13.22 9.69
C ASP A 155 8.82 12.68 11.11
N ASP A 156 8.02 13.38 11.91
CA ASP A 156 7.57 12.91 13.21
C ASP A 156 6.59 11.72 13.16
N LYS A 157 6.03 11.42 12.00
CA LYS A 157 5.07 10.32 11.79
C LYS A 157 5.63 9.11 11.06
N ILE A 158 6.82 9.21 10.44
CA ILE A 158 7.36 8.19 9.54
C ILE A 158 8.66 7.63 10.08
N ILE A 159 8.77 6.31 10.03
CA ILE A 159 10.00 5.56 10.28
C ILE A 159 10.31 4.78 9.01
N LEU A 160 11.38 5.15 8.32
CA LEU A 160 11.86 4.43 7.14
C LEU A 160 12.73 3.26 7.58
N VAL A 161 12.46 2.08 7.04
CA VAL A 161 13.21 0.85 7.32
C VAL A 161 13.77 0.30 6.01
N LYS A 162 15.08 0.49 5.80
CA LYS A 162 15.77 0.08 4.58
C LYS A 162 16.23 -1.37 4.66
N GLY A 163 15.87 -2.18 3.66
CA GLY A 163 16.37 -3.55 3.47
C GLY A 163 15.30 -4.49 2.96
N LEU A 164 15.67 -5.76 2.82
CA LEU A 164 14.74 -6.83 2.47
C LEU A 164 13.76 -7.09 3.63
N PHE A 165 12.55 -7.52 3.33
CA PHE A 165 11.55 -7.82 4.36
C PHE A 165 12.02 -8.94 5.28
N GLU A 166 12.71 -9.95 4.73
CA GLU A 166 13.25 -11.09 5.47
C GLU A 166 14.25 -10.67 6.55
N ASP A 167 15.01 -9.61 6.30
CA ASP A 167 16.04 -9.10 7.23
C ASP A 167 15.47 -8.07 8.21
N THR A 168 14.49 -7.28 7.76
CA THR A 168 14.05 -6.08 8.48
C THR A 168 12.81 -6.30 9.33
N LEU A 169 11.82 -7.08 8.86
CA LEU A 169 10.61 -7.36 9.62
C LEU A 169 10.86 -8.12 10.95
N PRO A 170 11.76 -9.11 11.02
CA PRO A 170 12.07 -9.78 12.28
C PRO A 170 12.85 -8.95 13.29
N SER A 171 13.24 -7.73 12.95
CA SER A 171 14.02 -6.84 13.82
C SER A 171 13.26 -6.50 15.12
N LYS A 172 14.02 -6.31 16.20
CA LYS A 172 13.48 -5.84 17.49
C LYS A 172 12.86 -4.43 17.42
N SER A 173 13.22 -3.65 16.40
CA SER A 173 12.66 -2.30 16.17
C SER A 173 11.28 -2.32 15.52
N THR A 174 10.87 -3.46 14.98
CA THR A 174 9.53 -3.65 14.41
C THR A 174 8.49 -3.59 15.51
N PRO A 175 7.39 -2.82 15.36
CA PRO A 175 6.30 -2.78 16.31
C PRO A 175 5.77 -4.18 16.67
N LYS A 176 5.25 -4.31 17.87
CA LYS A 176 4.65 -5.57 18.33
C LYS A 176 3.31 -5.83 17.64
N GLU A 177 2.57 -4.78 17.35
CA GLU A 177 1.23 -4.84 16.79
C GLU A 177 1.02 -3.79 15.70
N PHE A 178 0.17 -4.13 14.73
CA PHE A 178 -0.26 -3.26 13.63
C PHE A 178 -1.78 -3.17 13.58
N SER A 179 -2.29 -1.96 13.40
CA SER A 179 -3.72 -1.72 13.20
C SER A 179 -4.10 -1.68 11.72
N PHE A 180 -3.19 -1.24 10.86
CA PHE A 180 -3.38 -1.16 9.41
C PHE A 180 -2.09 -1.47 8.67
N ILE A 181 -2.20 -2.26 7.61
CA ILE A 181 -1.10 -2.66 6.75
C ILE A 181 -1.47 -2.35 5.31
N PHE A 182 -0.62 -1.59 4.61
CA PHE A 182 -0.70 -1.39 3.18
C PHE A 182 0.40 -2.21 2.50
N SER A 183 -0.01 -3.23 1.74
CA SER A 183 0.89 -4.13 1.01
C SER A 183 0.96 -3.70 -0.45
N ASP A 184 2.13 -3.25 -0.88
CA ASP A 184 2.44 -2.82 -2.26
C ASP A 184 3.79 -3.39 -2.70
N SER A 185 4.01 -4.69 -2.42
CA SER A 185 5.28 -5.35 -2.71
C SER A 185 5.35 -5.96 -4.12
N GLY A 186 4.22 -6.33 -4.70
CA GLY A 186 4.09 -6.81 -6.08
C GLY A 186 4.72 -8.18 -6.40
N VAL A 187 5.68 -8.66 -5.62
CA VAL A 187 6.50 -9.86 -5.86
C VAL A 187 6.07 -11.01 -4.95
N TYR A 188 5.96 -12.23 -5.50
CA TYR A 188 5.45 -13.40 -4.77
C TYR A 188 6.20 -13.68 -3.47
N ASP A 189 7.53 -13.86 -3.53
CA ASP A 189 8.30 -14.30 -2.36
C ASP A 189 8.30 -13.22 -1.26
N ALA A 190 8.44 -11.94 -1.64
CA ALA A 190 8.37 -10.82 -0.70
C ALA A 190 6.97 -10.69 -0.05
N THR A 191 5.90 -10.80 -0.86
CA THR A 191 4.53 -10.76 -0.35
C THR A 191 4.25 -11.93 0.57
N LYS A 192 4.63 -13.15 0.17
CA LYS A 192 4.42 -14.36 0.97
C LYS A 192 5.08 -14.25 2.34
N PHE A 193 6.38 -13.91 2.37
CA PHE A 193 7.12 -13.77 3.61
C PHE A 193 6.53 -12.68 4.50
N SER A 194 6.32 -11.49 3.94
CA SER A 194 5.81 -10.37 4.71
C SER A 194 4.41 -10.64 5.26
N LEU A 195 3.52 -11.26 4.47
CA LEU A 195 2.15 -11.55 4.86
C LEU A 195 2.10 -12.56 6.02
N GLU A 196 2.90 -13.64 5.97
CA GLU A 196 3.02 -14.60 7.06
C GLU A 196 3.50 -13.91 8.36
N PHE A 197 4.50 -13.03 8.25
CA PHE A 197 5.02 -12.31 9.41
C PHE A 197 4.04 -11.28 9.99
N VAL A 198 3.45 -10.43 9.13
CA VAL A 198 2.62 -9.32 9.62
C VAL A 198 1.24 -9.79 10.06
N TRP A 199 0.73 -10.93 9.56
CA TRP A 199 -0.53 -11.50 10.02
C TRP A 199 -0.53 -11.82 11.51
N GLU A 200 0.55 -12.39 12.01
CA GLU A 200 0.68 -12.70 13.44
C GLU A 200 0.62 -11.43 14.30
N LYS A 201 1.18 -10.34 13.80
CA LYS A 201 1.26 -9.04 14.49
C LYS A 201 0.07 -8.10 14.20
N LEU A 202 -0.83 -8.49 13.32
CA LEU A 202 -2.02 -7.70 13.05
C LEU A 202 -2.96 -7.78 14.26
N SER A 203 -3.38 -6.63 14.78
CA SER A 203 -4.32 -6.55 15.89
C SER A 203 -5.70 -7.06 15.49
N LYS A 204 -6.50 -7.51 16.47
CA LYS A 204 -7.90 -7.89 16.22
C LYS A 204 -8.66 -6.73 15.56
N ASN A 205 -9.39 -7.02 14.51
CA ASN A 205 -10.06 -6.06 13.61
C ASN A 205 -9.11 -5.16 12.80
N GLY A 206 -7.81 -5.39 12.88
CA GLY A 206 -6.83 -4.77 11.99
C GLY A 206 -7.03 -5.20 10.54
N ILE A 207 -6.53 -4.40 9.62
CA ILE A 207 -6.78 -4.56 8.18
C ILE A 207 -5.46 -4.63 7.42
N ILE A 208 -5.36 -5.59 6.49
CA ILE A 208 -4.34 -5.60 5.43
C ILE A 208 -5.03 -5.24 4.12
N LEU A 209 -4.60 -4.16 3.49
CA LEU A 209 -5.03 -3.72 2.16
C LEU A 209 -3.95 -4.06 1.13
N PHE A 210 -4.34 -4.68 0.01
CA PHE A 210 -3.43 -5.07 -1.07
C PHE A 210 -3.52 -4.09 -2.24
N ASP A 211 -2.37 -3.62 -2.75
CA ASP A 211 -2.34 -2.70 -3.89
C ASP A 211 -2.44 -3.42 -5.22
N GLN A 212 -1.68 -4.50 -5.38
CA GLN A 212 -1.48 -5.18 -6.65
C GLN A 212 -2.38 -6.41 -6.85
N TYR A 213 -3.21 -6.80 -5.88
CA TYR A 213 -4.08 -7.97 -5.99
C TYR A 213 -5.09 -7.82 -7.13
N GLY A 214 -5.19 -8.83 -7.99
CA GLY A 214 -6.05 -8.81 -9.17
C GLY A 214 -5.60 -7.83 -10.26
N GLY A 215 -4.52 -7.10 -10.04
CA GLY A 215 -3.89 -6.24 -11.03
C GLY A 215 -3.20 -7.07 -12.11
N GLY A 216 -3.40 -6.75 -13.38
CA GLY A 216 -2.74 -7.45 -14.47
C GLY A 216 -3.58 -7.68 -15.72
N THR A 217 -4.64 -6.92 -15.89
CA THR A 217 -5.48 -6.98 -17.11
C THR A 217 -4.91 -6.15 -18.26
N SER A 218 -3.89 -5.31 -18.04
CA SER A 218 -3.18 -4.61 -19.12
C SER A 218 -1.79 -5.20 -19.33
N ASP A 219 -1.36 -5.29 -20.60
CA ASP A 219 -0.04 -5.83 -20.98
C ASP A 219 1.15 -5.07 -20.35
N ALA A 220 0.92 -3.91 -19.78
CA ALA A 220 1.91 -3.06 -19.15
C ALA A 220 2.09 -3.34 -17.63
N ILE A 221 1.12 -3.99 -16.96
CA ILE A 221 1.13 -4.14 -15.50
C ILE A 221 0.96 -5.63 -15.15
N LYS A 222 1.98 -6.43 -15.41
CA LYS A 222 2.00 -7.85 -15.01
C LYS A 222 2.60 -8.07 -13.61
N GLY A 223 2.85 -7.01 -12.85
CA GLY A 223 3.42 -7.07 -11.51
C GLY A 223 2.50 -7.65 -10.43
N GLY A 224 1.17 -7.59 -10.62
CA GLY A 224 0.21 -8.06 -9.63
C GLY A 224 0.01 -9.58 -9.55
N ILE A 225 0.58 -10.35 -10.47
CA ILE A 225 0.41 -11.82 -10.47
C ILE A 225 1.09 -12.44 -9.25
N GLY A 226 2.29 -11.97 -8.90
CA GLY A 226 3.04 -12.47 -7.77
C GLY A 226 2.32 -12.20 -6.45
N GLU A 227 1.86 -10.97 -6.22
CA GLU A 227 1.08 -10.63 -5.03
C GLU A 227 -0.24 -11.40 -4.98
N THR A 228 -1.00 -11.45 -6.08
CA THR A 228 -2.26 -12.19 -6.16
C THR A 228 -2.06 -13.64 -5.74
N LYS A 229 -1.07 -14.33 -6.33
CA LYS A 229 -0.78 -15.71 -6.02
C LYS A 229 -0.38 -15.92 -4.56
N ALA A 230 0.46 -15.04 -4.01
CA ALA A 230 0.88 -15.13 -2.61
C ALA A 230 -0.29 -14.95 -1.62
N VAL A 231 -1.18 -14.00 -1.92
CA VAL A 231 -2.38 -13.75 -1.12
C VAL A 231 -3.36 -14.93 -1.20
N ASP A 232 -3.58 -15.48 -2.39
CA ASP A 232 -4.45 -16.65 -2.57
C ASP A 232 -3.93 -17.86 -1.83
N ASP A 233 -2.62 -18.16 -1.94
CA ASP A 233 -1.98 -19.26 -1.23
C ASP A 233 -2.07 -19.08 0.29
N PHE A 234 -1.88 -17.87 0.78
CA PHE A 234 -2.03 -17.55 2.19
C PHE A 234 -3.47 -17.72 2.66
N CYS A 235 -4.44 -17.23 1.90
CA CYS A 235 -5.86 -17.38 2.25
C CYS A 235 -6.29 -18.85 2.30
N VAL A 236 -5.79 -19.70 1.39
CA VAL A 236 -6.04 -21.13 1.41
C VAL A 236 -5.40 -21.78 2.64
N LYS A 237 -4.13 -21.47 2.93
CA LYS A 237 -3.39 -22.02 4.09
C LYS A 237 -4.09 -21.68 5.42
N GLU A 238 -4.44 -20.42 5.62
CA GLU A 238 -5.02 -19.91 6.86
C GLU A 238 -6.58 -19.99 6.88
N LYS A 239 -7.20 -20.58 5.83
CA LYS A 239 -8.66 -20.70 5.68
C LYS A 239 -9.38 -19.35 5.79
N LEU A 240 -8.79 -18.29 5.23
CA LEU A 240 -9.30 -16.93 5.26
C LEU A 240 -10.14 -16.60 4.04
N LYS A 241 -11.07 -15.66 4.20
CA LYS A 241 -11.87 -15.11 3.11
C LYS A 241 -11.41 -13.69 2.79
N LEU A 242 -10.84 -13.50 1.59
CA LEU A 242 -10.49 -12.19 1.07
C LEU A 242 -11.75 -11.38 0.74
N GLN A 243 -11.81 -10.14 1.20
CA GLN A 243 -12.82 -9.17 0.77
C GLN A 243 -12.30 -8.42 -0.45
N LEU A 244 -13.13 -8.31 -1.50
CA LEU A 244 -12.74 -7.69 -2.78
C LEU A 244 -13.34 -6.30 -2.98
N ASN A 245 -14.28 -5.90 -2.16
CA ASN A 245 -14.98 -4.62 -2.30
C ASN A 245 -14.88 -3.79 -1.01
N PRO A 246 -14.59 -2.49 -1.10
CA PRO A 246 -14.29 -1.72 -2.33
C PRO A 246 -12.89 -1.96 -2.91
N GLU A 247 -11.99 -2.55 -2.15
CA GLU A 247 -10.61 -2.91 -2.53
C GLU A 247 -10.24 -4.26 -1.90
N PRO A 248 -9.25 -4.99 -2.45
CA PRO A 248 -8.82 -6.29 -1.91
C PRO A 248 -8.21 -6.13 -0.51
N MET A 249 -8.81 -6.79 0.51
CA MET A 249 -8.34 -6.68 1.89
C MET A 249 -8.62 -7.92 2.72
N LEU A 250 -7.80 -8.13 3.75
CA LEU A 250 -8.04 -9.07 4.84
C LEU A 250 -8.32 -8.30 6.14
N ILE A 251 -9.26 -8.80 6.92
CA ILE A 251 -9.57 -8.26 8.26
C ILE A 251 -9.36 -9.38 9.27
N LYS A 252 -8.56 -9.14 10.31
CA LYS A 252 -8.33 -10.12 11.39
C LYS A 252 -9.48 -10.05 12.40
N ASP A 253 -10.58 -10.71 12.09
CA ASP A 253 -11.73 -10.78 13.01
C ASP A 253 -11.72 -12.08 13.85
N ALA A 254 -12.56 -12.12 14.91
CA ALA A 254 -12.65 -13.25 15.81
C ALA A 254 -13.16 -14.54 15.13
N ASN A 255 -13.83 -14.41 13.97
CA ASN A 255 -14.40 -15.54 13.25
C ASN A 255 -13.41 -16.13 12.24
N ASN A 256 -12.36 -15.39 11.90
CA ASN A 256 -11.26 -15.84 11.03
C ASN A 256 -10.12 -16.50 11.81
N VAL A 257 -10.11 -16.39 13.13
CA VAL A 257 -9.16 -17.08 14.01
C VAL A 257 -9.84 -18.34 14.49
N LYS A 258 -9.77 -19.44 13.74
CA LYS A 258 -10.06 -20.75 14.31
C LYS A 258 -9.01 -21.02 15.39
N SER A 259 -9.47 -21.12 16.63
CA SER A 259 -8.65 -21.47 17.75
C SER A 259 -7.99 -22.82 17.50
N ASN A 260 -6.68 -22.91 17.61
CA ASN A 260 -5.92 -24.17 17.66
C ASN A 260 -6.36 -25.06 18.85
N GLU A 261 -7.30 -24.60 19.66
CA GLU A 261 -7.84 -25.31 20.82
C GLU A 261 -8.97 -26.32 20.48
N GLU A 262 -9.54 -26.27 19.25
CA GLU A 262 -10.60 -27.22 18.87
C GLU A 262 -10.08 -28.46 18.12
N GLU A 263 -8.88 -28.44 17.55
CA GLU A 263 -8.31 -29.62 16.87
C GLU A 263 -7.70 -30.67 17.85
N GLU A 264 -7.37 -30.31 19.09
CA GLU A 264 -6.90 -31.28 20.09
C GLU A 264 -8.02 -32.10 20.75
N LYS A 265 -9.28 -31.76 20.54
CA LYS A 265 -10.44 -32.47 21.16
C LYS A 265 -11.13 -33.45 20.23
N GLU A 266 -10.76 -33.59 18.98
CA GLU A 266 -11.35 -34.53 18.03
C GLU A 266 -10.38 -35.59 17.51
N MET A 267 -9.32 -35.90 18.21
CA MET A 267 -8.59 -37.17 17.94
C MET A 267 -9.10 -38.29 18.86
N PRO A 268 -9.61 -39.39 18.27
CA PRO A 268 -10.15 -40.52 19.00
C PRO A 268 -9.07 -41.29 19.76
#